data_6e887ba8e896e7ab5c3b52c071134344
#
_entry.id   6e887ba8e896e7ab5c3b52c071134344
#
_cell.length_a   1.000
_cell.length_b   1.000
_cell.length_c   1.000
_cell.angle_alpha   90.00
_cell.angle_beta   90.00
_cell.angle_gamma   90.00
#
_symmetry.space_group_name_H-M   'P 1'
#
loop_
_entity.id
_entity.type
_entity.pdbx_description
1 polymer ?
#
loop_
_entity_poly.entity_id
_entity_poly.type
_entity_poly.pdbx_seq_one_letter_code
_entity_poly.pdbx_strand_id
1 'polypeptide(L)'
;MSELITFEQPLNEKSRTLLRLSHLFEQLDFFTSKSGEWNVRGSLQALLDITAVLTRGDLKTEIVKELDRFRVFFERLKSSSDVDMNRLQHVLQNIDYARKSLKNIQGALGQNLRQDEFLSAVLQRSSIPGGTFDFDIPQLHYWLNQSHSDQLLQMDDWRNEIGPVQDAVELLLGMIRESSVSKHCIAERGFYNQTLSGDSASQLVQIRVAKDENVFCEISGGKQRFTLRFIEVSALGHGKPTERDIPFELKVCQL
;
A
#
# COMPACT_ATOMS: atom_id res chain seq x y z
N MET A 1 1.21 -0.44 -27.96
CA MET A 1 2.02 0.12 -26.86
C MET A 1 2.41 -1.06 -25.99
N SER A 2 3.69 -1.23 -25.67
CA SER A 2 4.14 -2.31 -24.78
C SER A 2 3.54 -2.10 -23.38
N GLU A 3 3.22 -3.20 -22.70
CA GLU A 3 2.79 -3.22 -21.32
C GLU A 3 3.92 -2.66 -20.42
N LEU A 4 3.59 -1.74 -19.50
CA LEU A 4 4.56 -1.14 -18.60
C LEU A 4 4.56 -1.85 -17.23
N ILE A 5 5.75 -2.14 -16.71
CA ILE A 5 5.92 -2.61 -15.34
C ILE A 5 6.26 -1.40 -14.46
N THR A 6 5.54 -1.26 -13.34
CA THR A 6 5.73 -0.17 -12.39
C THR A 6 6.48 -0.66 -11.15
N PHE A 7 7.52 0.07 -10.78
CA PHE A 7 8.27 -0.12 -9.53
C PHE A 7 8.10 1.12 -8.66
N GLU A 8 7.84 0.93 -7.38
CA GLU A 8 7.66 2.01 -6.41
C GLU A 8 8.66 1.89 -5.26
N GLN A 9 9.27 3.00 -4.90
CA GLN A 9 10.17 3.10 -3.75
C GLN A 9 9.71 4.21 -2.82
N PRO A 10 9.29 3.88 -1.60
CA PRO A 10 9.02 4.89 -0.58
C PRO A 10 10.31 5.55 -0.12
N LEU A 11 10.29 6.87 0.03
CA LEU A 11 11.44 7.66 0.47
C LEU A 11 11.41 7.97 1.98
N ASN A 12 10.35 7.57 2.66
CA ASN A 12 10.18 7.72 4.10
C ASN A 12 9.34 6.58 4.69
N GLU A 13 9.36 6.41 6.01
CA GLU A 13 8.66 5.31 6.68
C GLU A 13 7.13 5.42 6.60
N LYS A 14 6.56 6.63 6.57
CA LYS A 14 5.10 6.79 6.40
C LYS A 14 4.64 6.21 5.06
N SER A 15 5.26 6.65 3.96
CA SER A 15 4.94 6.13 2.62
C SER A 15 5.18 4.63 2.52
N ARG A 16 6.19 4.10 3.21
CA ARG A 16 6.45 2.65 3.30
C ARG A 16 5.30 1.92 3.98
N THR A 17 4.80 2.46 5.09
CA THR A 17 3.67 1.87 5.82
C THR A 17 2.40 1.92 4.99
N LEU A 18 2.11 3.06 4.32
CA LEU A 18 0.95 3.20 3.44
C LEU A 18 0.99 2.20 2.28
N LEU A 19 2.14 2.02 1.62
CA LEU A 19 2.29 1.05 0.52
C LEU A 19 2.11 -0.40 0.99
N ARG A 20 2.63 -0.75 2.17
CA ARG A 20 2.43 -2.07 2.76
C ARG A 20 0.97 -2.33 3.08
N LEU A 21 0.28 -1.37 3.66
CA LEU A 21 -1.16 -1.47 3.94
C LEU A 21 -1.96 -1.60 2.65
N SER A 22 -1.71 -0.76 1.64
CA SER A 22 -2.37 -0.86 0.33
C SER A 22 -2.22 -2.25 -0.27
N HIS A 23 -1.00 -2.80 -0.27
CA HIS A 23 -0.75 -4.16 -0.76
C HIS A 23 -1.52 -5.24 0.01
N LEU A 24 -1.58 -5.13 1.34
CA LEU A 24 -2.32 -6.07 2.17
C LEU A 24 -3.84 -5.95 1.99
N PHE A 25 -4.37 -4.73 1.81
CA PHE A 25 -5.77 -4.51 1.48
C PHE A 25 -6.12 -5.08 0.09
N GLU A 26 -5.26 -4.88 -0.92
CA GLU A 26 -5.41 -5.50 -2.24
C GLU A 26 -5.45 -7.04 -2.16
N GLN A 27 -4.62 -7.65 -1.32
CA GLN A 27 -4.65 -9.09 -1.07
C GLN A 27 -5.97 -9.52 -0.40
N LEU A 28 -6.42 -8.79 0.62
CA LEU A 28 -7.67 -9.07 1.31
C LEU A 28 -8.85 -9.01 0.34
N ASP A 29 -8.93 -7.96 -0.48
CA ASP A 29 -9.98 -7.78 -1.48
C ASP A 29 -9.96 -8.88 -2.55
N PHE A 30 -8.77 -9.25 -3.02
CA PHE A 30 -8.62 -10.32 -3.99
C PHE A 30 -9.11 -11.67 -3.46
N PHE A 31 -8.74 -12.02 -2.25
CA PHE A 31 -9.10 -13.31 -1.67
C PHE A 31 -10.57 -13.36 -1.24
N THR A 32 -11.12 -12.29 -0.69
CA THR A 32 -12.55 -12.22 -0.31
C THR A 32 -13.48 -12.23 -1.52
N SER A 33 -13.01 -11.78 -2.68
CA SER A 33 -13.80 -11.84 -3.93
C SER A 33 -13.95 -13.26 -4.50
N LYS A 34 -13.30 -14.27 -3.91
CA LYS A 34 -13.25 -15.63 -4.43
C LYS A 34 -13.70 -16.63 -3.39
N SER A 35 -14.45 -17.65 -3.82
CA SER A 35 -14.83 -18.78 -2.98
C SER A 35 -13.72 -19.83 -2.88
N GLY A 36 -13.83 -20.70 -1.88
CA GLY A 36 -12.96 -21.85 -1.67
C GLY A 36 -12.00 -21.67 -0.49
N GLU A 37 -11.70 -22.77 0.17
CA GLU A 37 -10.94 -22.80 1.44
C GLU A 37 -9.64 -22.01 1.39
N TRP A 38 -8.86 -22.18 0.34
CA TRP A 38 -7.55 -21.50 0.23
C TRP A 38 -7.67 -20.00 0.04
N ASN A 39 -8.75 -19.50 -0.60
CA ASN A 39 -9.02 -18.08 -0.68
C ASN A 39 -9.46 -17.52 0.67
N VAL A 40 -10.30 -18.25 1.40
CA VAL A 40 -10.71 -17.88 2.76
C VAL A 40 -9.51 -17.85 3.72
N ARG A 41 -8.61 -18.83 3.63
CA ARG A 41 -7.34 -18.81 4.39
C ARG A 41 -6.46 -17.63 4.01
N GLY A 42 -6.39 -17.30 2.71
CA GLY A 42 -5.65 -16.14 2.21
C GLY A 42 -6.20 -14.81 2.72
N SER A 43 -7.54 -14.64 2.75
CA SER A 43 -8.17 -13.44 3.30
C SER A 43 -7.95 -13.32 4.81
N LEU A 44 -8.02 -14.43 5.55
CA LEU A 44 -7.74 -14.44 6.98
C LEU A 44 -6.27 -14.05 7.26
N GLN A 45 -5.31 -14.58 6.50
CA GLN A 45 -3.91 -14.21 6.65
C GLN A 45 -3.67 -12.73 6.35
N ALA A 46 -4.25 -12.20 5.25
CA ALA A 46 -4.15 -10.77 4.92
C ALA A 46 -4.73 -9.88 6.04
N LEU A 47 -5.88 -10.27 6.62
CA LEU A 47 -6.48 -9.57 7.75
C LEU A 47 -5.57 -9.55 8.99
N LEU A 48 -4.94 -10.68 9.32
CA LEU A 48 -3.99 -10.79 10.43
C LEU A 48 -2.74 -9.92 10.19
N ASP A 49 -2.22 -9.90 8.95
CA ASP A 49 -1.06 -9.08 8.59
C ASP A 49 -1.40 -7.58 8.63
N ILE A 50 -2.60 -7.17 8.16
CA ILE A 50 -3.10 -5.80 8.33
C ILE A 50 -3.14 -5.44 9.81
N THR A 51 -3.76 -6.29 10.64
CA THR A 51 -3.88 -6.06 12.08
C THR A 51 -2.50 -5.91 12.74
N ALA A 52 -1.52 -6.71 12.33
CA ALA A 52 -0.15 -6.61 12.82
C ALA A 52 0.53 -5.28 12.44
N VAL A 53 0.23 -4.71 11.26
CA VAL A 53 0.73 -3.38 10.87
C VAL A 53 0.03 -2.28 11.65
N LEU A 54 -1.30 -2.35 11.81
CA LEU A 54 -2.11 -1.35 12.52
C LEU A 54 -1.69 -1.17 13.99
N THR A 55 -1.14 -2.19 14.58
CA THR A 55 -0.73 -2.20 15.99
C THR A 55 0.67 -1.64 16.25
N ARG A 56 1.40 -1.26 15.21
CA ARG A 56 2.73 -0.66 15.32
C ARG A 56 2.61 0.85 15.53
N GLY A 57 2.97 1.32 16.73
CA GLY A 57 3.00 2.75 17.03
C GLY A 57 1.61 3.41 17.08
N ASP A 58 1.58 4.72 16.89
CA ASP A 58 0.35 5.52 16.83
C ASP A 58 -0.04 5.85 15.39
N LEU A 59 -0.26 4.80 14.60
CA LEU A 59 -0.57 4.90 13.17
C LEU A 59 -1.82 5.75 12.90
N LYS A 60 -2.84 5.68 13.78
CA LYS A 60 -4.04 6.51 13.66
C LYS A 60 -3.70 8.00 13.65
N THR A 61 -2.91 8.44 14.61
CA THR A 61 -2.46 9.84 14.69
C THR A 61 -1.57 10.22 13.52
N GLU A 62 -0.72 9.30 13.04
CA GLU A 62 0.13 9.54 11.87
C GLU A 62 -0.66 9.75 10.60
N ILE A 63 -1.67 8.90 10.32
CA ILE A 63 -2.55 9.03 9.15
C ILE A 63 -3.37 10.32 9.25
N VAL A 64 -3.95 10.63 10.41
CA VAL A 64 -4.72 11.87 10.60
C VAL A 64 -3.86 13.10 10.39
N LYS A 65 -2.63 13.13 10.92
CA LYS A 65 -1.68 14.24 10.69
C LYS A 65 -1.34 14.40 9.21
N GLU A 66 -1.21 13.30 8.49
CA GLU A 66 -0.92 13.36 7.06
C GLU A 66 -2.12 13.89 6.26
N LEU A 67 -3.33 13.44 6.57
CA LEU A 67 -4.57 14.00 6.01
C LEU A 67 -4.72 15.51 6.33
N ASP A 68 -4.38 15.93 7.57
CA ASP A 68 -4.37 17.34 7.94
C ASP A 68 -3.36 18.16 7.12
N ARG A 69 -2.17 17.61 6.88
CA ARG A 69 -1.14 18.24 6.05
C ARG A 69 -1.61 18.41 4.60
N PHE A 70 -2.20 17.38 3.99
CA PHE A 70 -2.77 17.44 2.65
C PHE A 70 -3.93 18.43 2.57
N ARG A 71 -4.80 18.44 3.58
CA ARG A 71 -5.88 19.41 3.65
C ARG A 71 -5.38 20.84 3.59
N VAL A 72 -4.37 21.17 4.40
CA VAL A 72 -3.75 22.52 4.42
C VAL A 72 -3.13 22.84 3.06
N PHE A 73 -2.46 21.87 2.43
CA PHE A 73 -1.89 22.05 1.10
C PHE A 73 -2.98 22.39 0.06
N PHE A 74 -4.04 21.59 -0.03
CA PHE A 74 -5.12 21.79 -0.99
C PHE A 74 -5.94 23.06 -0.69
N GLU A 75 -6.12 23.44 0.57
CA GLU A 75 -6.78 24.72 0.92
C GLU A 75 -6.04 25.94 0.34
N ARG A 76 -4.72 25.91 0.29
CA ARG A 76 -3.91 26.99 -0.32
C ARG A 76 -4.14 27.12 -1.82
N LEU A 77 -4.49 26.03 -2.50
CA LEU A 77 -4.76 26.05 -3.94
C LEU A 77 -6.06 26.76 -4.31
N LYS A 78 -6.96 27.04 -3.34
CA LYS A 78 -8.20 27.82 -3.58
C LYS A 78 -7.95 29.23 -4.10
N SER A 79 -6.78 29.80 -3.84
CA SER A 79 -6.39 31.11 -4.32
C SER A 79 -5.74 31.12 -5.72
N SER A 80 -5.53 29.95 -6.33
CA SER A 80 -4.93 29.82 -7.65
C SER A 80 -6.01 29.86 -8.75
N SER A 81 -5.77 30.63 -9.80
CA SER A 81 -6.69 30.78 -10.94
C SER A 81 -6.78 29.54 -11.84
N ASP A 82 -5.77 28.65 -11.78
CA ASP A 82 -5.60 27.55 -12.72
C ASP A 82 -6.07 26.19 -12.15
N VAL A 83 -6.83 26.22 -11.05
CA VAL A 83 -7.32 25.03 -10.36
C VAL A 83 -8.80 24.81 -10.65
N ASP A 84 -9.13 23.57 -11.03
CA ASP A 84 -10.53 23.12 -11.10
C ASP A 84 -11.11 23.09 -9.67
N MET A 85 -11.95 24.09 -9.37
CA MET A 85 -12.54 24.26 -8.05
C MET A 85 -13.48 23.11 -7.68
N ASN A 86 -14.16 22.48 -8.65
CA ASN A 86 -15.05 21.34 -8.36
C ASN A 86 -14.24 20.11 -7.93
N ARG A 87 -13.15 19.82 -8.67
CA ARG A 87 -12.23 18.73 -8.31
C ARG A 87 -11.56 18.99 -6.97
N LEU A 88 -11.11 20.22 -6.72
CA LEU A 88 -10.51 20.62 -5.44
C LEU A 88 -11.47 20.44 -4.27
N GLN A 89 -12.73 20.88 -4.43
CA GLN A 89 -13.75 20.74 -3.39
C GLN A 89 -14.02 19.26 -3.09
N HIS A 90 -14.09 18.41 -4.11
CA HIS A 90 -14.29 16.96 -3.94
C HIS A 90 -13.13 16.33 -3.15
N VAL A 91 -11.87 16.67 -3.49
CA VAL A 91 -10.69 16.17 -2.75
C VAL A 91 -10.75 16.61 -1.29
N LEU A 92 -11.08 17.86 -0.99
CA LEU A 92 -11.20 18.36 0.38
C LEU A 92 -12.32 17.66 1.15
N GLN A 93 -13.45 17.38 0.52
CA GLN A 93 -14.55 16.62 1.12
C GLN A 93 -14.13 15.18 1.47
N ASN A 94 -13.41 14.51 0.57
CA ASN A 94 -12.90 13.17 0.82
C ASN A 94 -11.88 13.13 1.98
N ILE A 95 -11.00 14.13 2.05
CA ILE A 95 -10.05 14.28 3.16
C ILE A 95 -10.82 14.47 4.49
N ASP A 96 -11.82 15.36 4.52
CA ASP A 96 -12.60 15.64 5.74
C ASP A 96 -13.42 14.40 6.16
N TYR A 97 -13.96 13.64 5.21
CA TYR A 97 -14.64 12.38 5.47
C TYR A 97 -13.70 11.33 6.09
N ALA A 98 -12.55 11.07 5.45
CA ALA A 98 -11.57 10.10 5.96
C ALA A 98 -11.06 10.47 7.37
N ARG A 99 -10.78 11.76 7.61
CA ARG A 99 -10.38 12.26 8.94
C ARG A 99 -11.46 12.02 9.98
N LYS A 100 -12.71 12.31 9.66
CA LYS A 100 -13.85 12.11 10.57
C LYS A 100 -14.04 10.62 10.87
N SER A 101 -14.00 9.77 9.86
CA SER A 101 -14.15 8.32 10.00
C SER A 101 -13.07 7.74 10.92
N LEU A 102 -11.80 8.10 10.71
CA LEU A 102 -10.70 7.66 11.58
C LEU A 102 -10.83 8.17 13.02
N LYS A 103 -11.25 9.43 13.23
CA LYS A 103 -11.44 10.00 14.57
C LYS A 103 -12.58 9.33 15.34
N ASN A 104 -13.59 8.83 14.64
CA ASN A 104 -14.73 8.13 15.26
C ASN A 104 -14.36 6.72 15.75
N ILE A 105 -13.26 6.11 15.26
CA ILE A 105 -12.80 4.83 15.79
C ILE A 105 -12.41 5.01 17.26
N GLN A 106 -13.06 4.27 18.16
CA GLN A 106 -12.72 4.27 19.58
C GLN A 106 -11.46 3.41 19.83
N GLY A 107 -10.56 3.92 20.65
CA GLY A 107 -9.33 3.19 20.98
C GLY A 107 -8.29 3.14 19.86
N ALA A 108 -7.43 2.14 19.89
CA ALA A 108 -6.39 1.90 18.89
C ALA A 108 -6.98 1.20 17.65
N LEU A 109 -6.36 1.42 16.48
CA LEU A 109 -6.77 0.74 15.25
C LEU A 109 -6.63 -0.78 15.40
N GLY A 110 -7.65 -1.52 14.94
CA GLY A 110 -7.69 -2.98 15.01
C GLY A 110 -7.71 -3.55 16.44
N GLN A 111 -8.15 -2.76 17.43
CA GLN A 111 -8.19 -3.20 18.83
C GLN A 111 -9.11 -4.40 19.02
N ASN A 112 -10.32 -4.37 18.45
CA ASN A 112 -11.27 -5.47 18.61
C ASN A 112 -10.82 -6.71 17.85
N LEU A 113 -10.20 -6.56 16.66
CA LEU A 113 -9.61 -7.68 15.93
C LEU A 113 -8.52 -8.39 16.74
N ARG A 114 -7.73 -7.64 17.49
CA ARG A 114 -6.70 -8.22 18.39
C ARG A 114 -7.29 -8.91 19.61
N GLN A 115 -8.46 -8.48 20.05
CA GLN A 115 -9.18 -9.04 21.19
C GLN A 115 -10.09 -10.19 20.81
N ASP A 116 -10.30 -10.39 19.48
CA ASP A 116 -11.07 -11.52 18.97
C ASP A 116 -10.31 -12.84 19.27
N GLU A 117 -10.97 -13.73 20.02
CA GLU A 117 -10.36 -14.99 20.48
C GLU A 117 -10.01 -15.91 19.30
N PHE A 118 -10.87 -15.95 18.26
CA PHE A 118 -10.63 -16.77 17.08
C PHE A 118 -9.43 -16.26 16.28
N LEU A 119 -9.36 -14.96 15.97
CA LEU A 119 -8.24 -14.35 15.27
C LEU A 119 -6.94 -14.49 16.05
N SER A 120 -6.99 -14.35 17.39
CA SER A 120 -5.84 -14.53 18.26
C SER A 120 -5.32 -15.96 18.25
N ALA A 121 -6.21 -16.96 18.27
CA ALA A 121 -5.83 -18.37 18.20
C ALA A 121 -5.17 -18.69 16.84
N VAL A 122 -5.72 -18.18 15.73
CA VAL A 122 -5.14 -18.38 14.40
C VAL A 122 -3.77 -17.69 14.30
N LEU A 123 -3.63 -16.45 14.80
CA LEU A 123 -2.37 -15.72 14.78
C LEU A 123 -1.25 -16.43 15.53
N GLN A 124 -1.54 -16.99 16.71
CA GLN A 124 -0.56 -17.73 17.50
C GLN A 124 0.00 -18.96 16.78
N ARG A 125 -0.82 -19.63 15.99
CA ARG A 125 -0.43 -20.86 15.28
C ARG A 125 0.10 -20.62 13.87
N SER A 126 -0.27 -19.49 13.23
CA SER A 126 0.18 -19.17 11.87
C SER A 126 1.70 -19.01 11.74
N SER A 127 2.41 -18.73 12.84
CA SER A 127 3.88 -18.68 12.86
C SER A 127 4.55 -20.06 12.83
N ILE A 128 3.80 -21.15 13.08
CA ILE A 128 4.27 -22.53 13.06
C ILE A 128 4.03 -23.09 11.65
N PRO A 129 5.03 -23.65 10.97
CA PRO A 129 4.82 -24.30 9.68
C PRO A 129 3.75 -25.41 9.78
N GLY A 130 2.63 -25.25 9.03
CA GLY A 130 1.48 -26.14 9.09
C GLY A 130 0.60 -26.00 10.34
N GLY A 131 0.88 -25.05 11.25
CA GLY A 131 0.19 -24.89 12.54
C GLY A 131 -1.27 -24.44 12.46
N THR A 132 -1.82 -24.25 11.25
CA THR A 132 -3.25 -23.99 11.04
C THR A 132 -4.02 -25.23 10.56
N PHE A 133 -3.47 -26.42 10.81
CA PHE A 133 -4.14 -27.67 10.50
C PHE A 133 -5.28 -27.94 11.51
N ASP A 134 -6.19 -28.86 11.16
CA ASP A 134 -7.44 -29.10 11.90
C ASP A 134 -7.23 -29.49 13.38
N PHE A 135 -6.21 -30.31 13.68
CA PHE A 135 -5.91 -30.71 15.07
C PHE A 135 -5.27 -29.56 15.89
N ASP A 136 -4.62 -28.59 15.24
CA ASP A 136 -4.04 -27.43 15.92
C ASP A 136 -5.09 -26.39 16.29
N ILE A 137 -6.04 -26.14 15.36
CA ILE A 137 -7.12 -25.17 15.54
C ILE A 137 -8.45 -25.78 15.05
N PRO A 138 -9.11 -26.63 15.87
CA PRO A 138 -10.38 -27.24 15.49
C PRO A 138 -11.48 -26.20 15.15
N GLN A 139 -11.45 -25.03 15.81
CA GLN A 139 -12.37 -23.94 15.54
C GLN A 139 -12.20 -23.37 14.13
N LEU A 140 -10.96 -23.23 13.65
CA LEU A 140 -10.68 -22.79 12.27
C LEU A 140 -11.20 -23.83 11.27
N HIS A 141 -10.95 -25.11 11.54
CA HIS A 141 -11.45 -26.19 10.69
C HIS A 141 -12.99 -26.18 10.63
N TYR A 142 -13.67 -26.04 11.77
CA TYR A 142 -15.12 -25.88 11.79
C TYR A 142 -15.59 -24.67 10.96
N TRP A 143 -14.98 -23.51 11.15
CA TRP A 143 -15.31 -22.28 10.43
C TRP A 143 -15.10 -22.40 8.91
N LEU A 144 -14.02 -23.03 8.48
CA LEU A 144 -13.73 -23.28 7.05
C LEU A 144 -14.74 -24.22 6.39
N ASN A 145 -15.47 -25.04 7.17
CA ASN A 145 -16.53 -25.92 6.68
C ASN A 145 -17.94 -25.29 6.76
N GLN A 146 -18.05 -24.02 7.19
CA GLN A 146 -19.30 -23.28 7.11
C GLN A 146 -19.64 -22.89 5.67
N SER A 147 -20.88 -22.41 5.45
CA SER A 147 -21.24 -21.87 4.14
C SER A 147 -20.37 -20.65 3.80
N HIS A 148 -20.10 -20.45 2.51
CA HIS A 148 -19.35 -19.28 2.07
C HIS A 148 -20.01 -17.96 2.48
N SER A 149 -21.34 -17.91 2.51
CA SER A 149 -22.09 -16.74 2.99
C SER A 149 -21.83 -16.43 4.46
N ASP A 150 -21.75 -17.45 5.32
CA ASP A 150 -21.48 -17.24 6.75
C ASP A 150 -20.03 -16.78 6.97
N GLN A 151 -19.09 -17.34 6.21
CA GLN A 151 -17.68 -16.90 6.22
C GLN A 151 -17.55 -15.42 5.78
N LEU A 152 -18.26 -15.02 4.73
CA LEU A 152 -18.25 -13.63 4.25
C LEU A 152 -18.86 -12.68 5.26
N LEU A 153 -19.99 -13.02 5.89
CA LEU A 153 -20.61 -12.19 6.93
C LEU A 153 -19.61 -11.88 8.07
N GLN A 154 -18.92 -12.89 8.56
CA GLN A 154 -17.92 -12.69 9.61
C GLN A 154 -16.71 -11.91 9.12
N MET A 155 -16.26 -12.16 7.89
CA MET A 155 -15.17 -11.40 7.28
C MET A 155 -15.54 -9.92 7.10
N ASP A 156 -16.78 -9.62 6.70
CA ASP A 156 -17.29 -8.25 6.54
C ASP A 156 -17.36 -7.52 7.89
N ASP A 157 -17.74 -8.19 8.98
CA ASP A 157 -17.70 -7.61 10.32
C ASP A 157 -16.29 -7.17 10.71
N TRP A 158 -15.29 -8.02 10.47
CA TRP A 158 -13.89 -7.67 10.71
C TRP A 158 -13.39 -6.55 9.78
N ARG A 159 -13.76 -6.58 8.50
CA ARG A 159 -13.42 -5.54 7.53
C ARG A 159 -13.99 -4.16 7.88
N ASN A 160 -15.22 -4.12 8.40
CA ASN A 160 -15.87 -2.87 8.79
C ASN A 160 -15.04 -2.08 9.83
N GLU A 161 -14.29 -2.77 10.69
CA GLU A 161 -13.41 -2.12 11.67
C GLU A 161 -12.21 -1.42 11.02
N ILE A 162 -11.67 -1.98 9.95
CA ILE A 162 -10.47 -1.48 9.27
C ILE A 162 -10.78 -0.68 7.99
N GLY A 163 -12.01 -0.69 7.52
CA GLY A 163 -12.46 0.02 6.32
C GLY A 163 -12.06 1.50 6.30
N PRO A 164 -12.28 2.27 7.39
CA PRO A 164 -11.84 3.67 7.44
C PRO A 164 -10.34 3.87 7.27
N VAL A 165 -9.53 2.86 7.61
CA VAL A 165 -8.07 2.90 7.39
C VAL A 165 -7.75 2.62 5.92
N GLN A 166 -8.43 1.65 5.31
CA GLN A 166 -8.31 1.36 3.88
C GLN A 166 -8.61 2.62 3.05
N ASP A 167 -9.77 3.25 3.28
CA ASP A 167 -10.18 4.47 2.58
C ASP A 167 -9.13 5.60 2.71
N ALA A 168 -8.59 5.79 3.91
CA ALA A 168 -7.60 6.81 4.17
C ALA A 168 -6.26 6.51 3.48
N VAL A 169 -5.82 5.26 3.46
CA VAL A 169 -4.58 4.80 2.80
C VAL A 169 -4.69 4.98 1.29
N GLU A 170 -5.80 4.56 0.68
CA GLU A 170 -6.06 4.69 -0.74
C GLU A 170 -6.12 6.17 -1.17
N LEU A 171 -6.80 7.00 -0.38
CA LEU A 171 -6.88 8.44 -0.62
C LEU A 171 -5.49 9.10 -0.56
N LEU A 172 -4.71 8.82 0.47
CA LEU A 172 -3.37 9.38 0.64
C LEU A 172 -2.42 8.94 -0.48
N LEU A 173 -2.38 7.65 -0.81
CA LEU A 173 -1.54 7.14 -1.88
C LEU A 173 -1.96 7.67 -3.25
N GLY A 174 -3.27 7.79 -3.51
CA GLY A 174 -3.79 8.41 -4.72
C GLY A 174 -3.28 9.84 -4.88
N MET A 175 -3.42 10.67 -3.84
CA MET A 175 -2.93 12.05 -3.86
C MET A 175 -1.40 12.12 -4.03
N ILE A 176 -0.64 11.24 -3.35
CA ILE A 176 0.83 11.16 -3.51
C ILE A 176 1.18 10.80 -4.96
N ARG A 177 0.58 9.76 -5.52
CA ARG A 177 0.86 9.30 -6.89
C ARG A 177 0.48 10.32 -7.95
N GLU A 178 -0.55 11.14 -7.71
CA GLU A 178 -1.00 12.21 -8.62
C GLU A 178 -0.24 13.53 -8.46
N SER A 179 0.62 13.67 -7.45
CA SER A 179 1.30 14.92 -7.12
C SER A 179 2.38 15.35 -8.13
N SER A 180 2.74 14.50 -9.08
CA SER A 180 3.74 14.84 -10.08
C SER A 180 3.47 14.20 -11.44
N VAL A 181 4.08 14.76 -12.48
CA VAL A 181 3.97 14.28 -13.86
C VAL A 181 5.15 13.38 -14.20
N SER A 182 4.91 12.32 -14.98
CA SER A 182 5.97 11.44 -15.48
C SER A 182 6.91 12.18 -16.44
N LYS A 183 8.20 11.87 -16.35
CA LYS A 183 9.25 12.33 -17.27
C LYS A 183 9.89 11.12 -17.93
N HIS A 184 10.15 11.21 -19.22
CA HIS A 184 10.95 10.21 -19.92
C HIS A 184 12.43 10.43 -19.59
N CYS A 185 13.10 9.36 -19.18
CA CYS A 185 14.50 9.34 -18.80
C CYS A 185 15.19 8.15 -19.45
N ILE A 186 16.53 8.20 -19.47
CA ILE A 186 17.38 7.09 -19.92
C ILE A 186 18.34 6.77 -18.79
N ALA A 187 18.42 5.50 -18.42
CA ALA A 187 19.44 4.98 -17.50
C ALA A 187 20.64 4.52 -18.32
N GLU A 188 21.67 5.34 -18.38
CA GLU A 188 22.90 5.05 -19.12
C GLU A 188 23.59 3.81 -18.55
N ARG A 189 23.81 2.81 -19.39
CA ARG A 189 24.37 1.51 -18.98
C ARG A 189 23.63 0.91 -17.76
N GLY A 190 22.28 1.07 -17.76
CA GLY A 190 21.41 0.57 -16.70
C GLY A 190 21.50 1.31 -15.38
N PHE A 191 22.17 2.46 -15.31
CA PHE A 191 22.32 3.23 -14.08
C PHE A 191 21.74 4.64 -14.22
N TYR A 192 21.02 5.08 -13.17
CA TYR A 192 20.51 6.44 -13.08
C TYR A 192 20.56 6.92 -11.63
N ASN A 193 20.91 8.17 -11.41
CA ASN A 193 20.84 8.78 -10.08
C ASN A 193 20.25 10.19 -10.17
N GLN A 194 19.58 10.60 -9.10
CA GLN A 194 19.04 11.95 -9.00
C GLN A 194 19.11 12.44 -7.56
N THR A 195 19.58 13.68 -7.40
CA THR A 195 19.47 14.44 -6.15
C THR A 195 18.07 15.02 -6.06
N LEU A 196 17.46 14.92 -4.88
CA LEU A 196 16.14 15.48 -4.58
C LEU A 196 16.30 16.91 -4.06
N SER A 197 15.49 17.85 -4.56
CA SER A 197 15.46 19.20 -4.03
C SER A 197 14.93 19.20 -2.60
N GLY A 198 15.59 19.89 -1.68
CA GLY A 198 15.21 19.94 -0.26
C GLY A 198 13.95 20.75 0.03
N ASP A 199 13.39 21.45 -0.97
CA ASP A 199 12.29 22.41 -0.80
C ASP A 199 10.91 21.76 -0.58
N SER A 200 10.74 20.50 -1.01
CA SER A 200 9.53 19.70 -0.77
C SER A 200 9.89 18.28 -0.36
N ALA A 201 9.14 17.74 0.59
CA ALA A 201 9.39 16.37 1.07
C ALA A 201 8.99 15.35 0.01
N SER A 202 9.97 14.83 -0.72
CA SER A 202 9.75 13.69 -1.64
C SER A 202 9.29 12.47 -0.87
N GLN A 203 8.19 11.85 -1.31
CA GLN A 203 7.52 10.76 -0.59
C GLN A 203 7.71 9.42 -1.29
N LEU A 204 7.68 9.42 -2.62
CA LEU A 204 7.64 8.22 -3.43
C LEU A 204 8.38 8.46 -4.74
N VAL A 205 9.17 7.48 -5.18
CA VAL A 205 9.68 7.39 -6.54
C VAL A 205 8.94 6.26 -7.25
N GLN A 206 8.40 6.55 -8.42
CA GLN A 206 7.74 5.57 -9.28
C GLN A 206 8.50 5.49 -10.61
N ILE A 207 8.85 4.28 -11.01
CA ILE A 207 9.55 3.97 -12.25
C ILE A 207 8.64 3.09 -13.10
N ARG A 208 8.46 3.45 -14.37
CA ARG A 208 7.76 2.59 -15.32
C ARG A 208 8.67 2.25 -16.48
N VAL A 209 8.84 0.97 -16.73
CA VAL A 209 9.68 0.41 -17.79
C VAL A 209 8.87 -0.55 -18.64
N ALA A 210 9.14 -0.58 -19.94
CA ALA A 210 8.47 -1.48 -20.84
C ALA A 210 8.83 -2.95 -20.53
N LYS A 211 7.82 -3.82 -20.52
CA LYS A 211 7.97 -5.24 -20.16
C LYS A 211 8.91 -5.99 -21.09
N ASP A 212 8.95 -5.59 -22.35
CA ASP A 212 9.82 -6.14 -23.40
C ASP A 212 11.29 -5.76 -23.26
N GLU A 213 11.63 -4.81 -22.39
CA GLU A 213 13.04 -4.55 -22.02
C GLU A 213 13.69 -5.71 -21.25
N ASN A 214 12.90 -6.61 -20.66
CA ASN A 214 13.36 -7.76 -19.89
C ASN A 214 14.30 -7.41 -18.73
N VAL A 215 14.02 -6.32 -18.04
CA VAL A 215 14.75 -5.85 -16.87
C VAL A 215 13.83 -5.61 -15.69
N PHE A 216 14.38 -5.71 -14.48
CA PHE A 216 13.74 -5.13 -13.30
C PHE A 216 14.61 -4.00 -12.74
N CYS A 217 13.98 -3.10 -11.97
CA CYS A 217 14.66 -1.95 -11.40
C CYS A 217 14.85 -2.12 -9.89
N GLU A 218 16.10 -2.14 -9.45
CA GLU A 218 16.46 -1.95 -8.05
C GLU A 218 16.54 -0.46 -7.75
N ILE A 219 15.76 -0.01 -6.77
CA ILE A 219 15.70 1.39 -6.37
C ILE A 219 16.27 1.50 -4.95
N SER A 220 17.34 2.25 -4.79
CA SER A 220 17.86 2.65 -3.49
C SER A 220 17.64 4.15 -3.30
N GLY A 221 16.87 4.53 -2.28
CA GLY A 221 16.50 5.93 -2.11
C GLY A 221 16.28 6.34 -0.67
N GLY A 222 16.47 7.63 -0.43
CA GLY A 222 16.20 8.30 0.83
C GLY A 222 15.82 9.77 0.61
N LYS A 223 15.87 10.57 1.66
CA LYS A 223 15.39 11.96 1.65
C LYS A 223 16.11 12.90 0.68
N GLN A 224 17.37 12.62 0.36
CA GLN A 224 18.22 13.56 -0.39
C GLN A 224 18.51 13.11 -1.83
N ARG A 225 18.49 11.81 -2.10
CA ARG A 225 18.80 11.25 -3.40
C ARG A 225 18.24 9.86 -3.55
N PHE A 226 18.12 9.41 -4.79
CA PHE A 226 17.88 8.01 -5.11
C PHE A 226 18.77 7.57 -6.27
N THR A 227 18.98 6.27 -6.36
CA THR A 227 19.69 5.59 -7.44
C THR A 227 18.87 4.46 -7.98
N LEU A 228 18.91 4.25 -9.28
CA LEU A 228 18.28 3.15 -9.99
C LEU A 228 19.36 2.28 -10.61
N ARG A 229 19.16 0.98 -10.53
CA ARG A 229 19.97 0.00 -11.22
C ARG A 229 19.04 -0.97 -11.93
N PHE A 230 19.14 -1.03 -13.25
CA PHE A 230 18.40 -1.99 -14.05
C PHE A 230 19.17 -3.28 -14.17
N ILE A 231 18.48 -4.38 -13.92
CA ILE A 231 19.01 -5.73 -13.85
C ILE A 231 18.35 -6.55 -14.94
N GLU A 232 19.14 -7.15 -15.84
CA GLU A 232 18.67 -8.09 -16.84
C GLU A 232 18.30 -9.42 -16.20
N VAL A 233 17.17 -9.98 -16.59
CA VAL A 233 16.74 -11.30 -16.14
C VAL A 233 17.28 -12.35 -17.08
N SER A 234 18.12 -13.27 -16.59
CA SER A 234 18.54 -14.44 -17.36
C SER A 234 17.50 -15.55 -17.30
N ALA A 235 17.52 -16.45 -18.27
CA ALA A 235 16.62 -17.62 -18.32
C ALA A 235 16.71 -18.52 -17.07
N LEU A 236 17.80 -18.44 -16.29
CA LEU A 236 18.02 -19.19 -15.05
C LEU A 236 17.64 -18.40 -13.79
N GLY A 237 16.97 -17.23 -13.93
CA GLY A 237 16.51 -16.41 -12.80
C GLY A 237 17.61 -15.60 -12.09
N HIS A 238 18.88 -15.70 -12.51
CA HIS A 238 19.96 -14.85 -11.99
C HIS A 238 19.99 -13.51 -12.72
N GLY A 239 19.85 -12.42 -11.98
CA GLY A 239 19.97 -11.07 -12.52
C GLY A 239 21.43 -10.62 -12.59
N LYS A 240 21.80 -9.89 -13.65
CA LYS A 240 23.06 -9.15 -13.73
C LYS A 240 22.78 -7.70 -14.13
N PRO A 241 23.56 -6.72 -13.64
CA PRO A 241 23.44 -5.35 -14.10
C PRO A 241 23.52 -5.28 -15.62
N THR A 242 22.58 -4.55 -16.24
CA THR A 242 22.61 -4.35 -17.69
C THR A 242 23.70 -3.35 -18.06
N GLU A 243 24.30 -3.55 -19.23
CA GLU A 243 25.21 -2.57 -19.84
C GLU A 243 24.51 -1.75 -20.94
N ARG A 244 23.22 -2.00 -21.19
CA ARG A 244 22.41 -1.27 -22.16
C ARG A 244 21.86 0.01 -21.55
N ASP A 245 21.59 0.98 -22.41
CA ASP A 245 20.78 2.14 -22.05
C ASP A 245 19.31 1.75 -21.98
N ILE A 246 18.66 2.01 -20.85
CA ILE A 246 17.28 1.63 -20.61
C ILE A 246 16.39 2.87 -20.57
N PRO A 247 15.45 3.02 -21.53
CA PRO A 247 14.44 4.06 -21.48
C PRO A 247 13.39 3.72 -20.41
N PHE A 248 13.01 4.70 -19.61
CA PHE A 248 12.00 4.54 -18.57
C PHE A 248 11.25 5.85 -18.31
N GLU A 249 10.10 5.75 -17.65
CA GLU A 249 9.38 6.89 -17.13
C GLU A 249 9.66 7.04 -15.63
N LEU A 250 10.02 8.24 -15.23
CA LEU A 250 10.29 8.61 -13.86
C LEU A 250 9.20 9.53 -13.32
N LYS A 251 8.71 9.23 -12.13
CA LYS A 251 7.83 10.10 -11.36
C LYS A 251 8.38 10.26 -9.94
N VAL A 252 8.69 11.48 -9.54
CA VAL A 252 9.09 11.82 -8.18
C VAL A 252 7.94 12.53 -7.51
N CYS A 253 7.23 11.81 -6.65
CA CYS A 253 6.03 12.30 -5.98
C CYS A 253 6.40 13.14 -4.76
N GLN A 254 5.96 14.40 -4.77
CA GLN A 254 6.28 15.43 -3.76
C GLN A 254 5.01 16.17 -3.39
N LEU A 255 4.80 16.33 -2.10
CA LEU A 255 3.69 17.13 -1.55
C LEU A 255 4.07 17.72 -0.20
#